data_ed7cfc66698b388463e838e1ce2508ad
#
_entry.id   ed7cfc66698b388463e838e1ce2508ad
#
_cell.length_a   1.000
_cell.length_b   1.000
_cell.length_c   1.000
_cell.angle_alpha   90.00
_cell.angle_beta   90.00
_cell.angle_gamma   90.00
#
_symmetry.space_group_name_H-M   'P 1'
#
loop_
_entity.id
_entity.type
_entity.pdbx_description
1 polymer ?
#
loop_
_entity_poly.entity_id
_entity_poly.type
_entity_poly.pdbx_seq_one_letter_code
_entity_poly.pdbx_strand_id
1 'polypeptide(L)'
;MTDRLESLLRFHPFTRLNALLGDIAPGAPALAFSVGEPQAQPPAFLAEILERDKAEWSRYPQSAGTPDFRAAVQAWLRRRYGLPEGFPDRDQEIMPCAGTREALFHIALATVPEWQGQGARPAVLMPSPFYHVYAGAAAVAGTEPA
;
A
#
# COMPACT_ATOMS: atom_id res chain seq x y z
N MET A 1 3.33 -24.39 8.12
CA MET A 1 2.54 -23.14 7.91
C MET A 1 1.53 -23.13 9.05
N THR A 2 1.38 -22.03 9.79
CA THR A 2 0.46 -21.99 10.93
C THR A 2 -0.98 -21.90 10.42
N ASP A 3 -1.95 -22.56 11.11
CA ASP A 3 -3.39 -22.54 10.80
C ASP A 3 -3.93 -21.13 10.52
N ARG A 4 -3.32 -20.15 11.16
CA ARG A 4 -3.61 -18.72 10.99
C ARG A 4 -3.29 -18.20 9.59
N LEU A 5 -2.13 -18.57 9.02
CA LEU A 5 -1.74 -18.20 7.66
C LEU A 5 -2.65 -18.90 6.63
N GLU A 6 -3.02 -20.14 6.87
CA GLU A 6 -3.96 -20.85 6.00
C GLU A 6 -5.34 -20.21 5.99
N SER A 7 -5.83 -19.76 7.15
CA SER A 7 -7.11 -19.06 7.23
C SER A 7 -7.10 -17.75 6.42
N LEU A 8 -6.02 -16.99 6.50
CA LEU A 8 -5.87 -15.73 5.73
C LEU A 8 -5.81 -15.96 4.22
N LEU A 9 -5.10 -17.01 3.77
CA LEU A 9 -5.00 -17.35 2.34
C LEU A 9 -6.35 -17.82 1.76
N ARG A 10 -7.19 -18.48 2.56
CA ARG A 10 -8.53 -18.89 2.14
C ARG A 10 -9.52 -17.75 1.95
N PHE A 11 -9.23 -16.57 2.50
CA PHE A 11 -10.12 -15.41 2.49
C PHE A 11 -9.73 -14.33 1.48
N HIS A 12 -8.88 -14.62 0.48
CA HIS A 12 -8.58 -13.64 -0.55
C HIS A 12 -9.88 -13.21 -1.27
N PRO A 13 -10.29 -11.93 -1.20
CA PRO A 13 -11.63 -11.50 -1.62
C PRO A 13 -11.96 -11.84 -3.07
N PHE A 14 -10.99 -11.64 -3.97
CA PHE A 14 -11.18 -11.91 -5.39
C PHE A 14 -11.26 -13.40 -5.72
N THR A 15 -10.51 -14.25 -5.04
CA THR A 15 -10.62 -15.70 -5.20
C THR A 15 -12.01 -16.18 -4.79
N ARG A 16 -12.51 -15.67 -3.68
CA ARG A 16 -13.87 -15.98 -3.21
C ARG A 16 -14.95 -15.45 -4.14
N LEU A 17 -14.79 -14.20 -4.62
CA LEU A 17 -15.70 -13.59 -5.57
C LEU A 17 -15.77 -14.41 -6.87
N ASN A 18 -14.62 -14.77 -7.43
CA ASN A 18 -14.54 -15.56 -8.65
C ASN A 18 -15.18 -16.95 -8.47
N ALA A 19 -14.97 -17.58 -7.32
CA ALA A 19 -15.62 -18.86 -7.01
C ALA A 19 -17.15 -18.74 -6.89
N LEU A 20 -17.66 -17.62 -6.37
CA LEU A 20 -19.09 -17.35 -6.27
C LEU A 20 -19.73 -17.04 -7.63
N LEU A 21 -19.02 -16.34 -8.50
CA LEU A 21 -19.49 -16.01 -9.85
C LEU A 21 -19.46 -17.24 -10.76
N GLY A 22 -18.48 -18.13 -10.57
CA GLY A 22 -18.34 -19.35 -11.38
C GLY A 22 -18.38 -19.07 -12.88
N ASP A 23 -19.16 -19.88 -13.57
CA ASP A 23 -19.34 -19.77 -15.03
C ASP A 23 -20.59 -18.97 -15.43
N ILE A 24 -21.09 -18.11 -14.56
CA ILE A 24 -22.26 -17.27 -14.82
C ILE A 24 -21.91 -16.28 -15.93
N ALA A 25 -22.52 -16.48 -17.11
CA ALA A 25 -22.37 -15.52 -18.20
C ALA A 25 -23.16 -14.24 -17.89
N PRO A 26 -22.55 -13.05 -18.09
CA PRO A 26 -23.27 -11.79 -17.92
C PRO A 26 -24.41 -11.66 -18.93
N GLY A 27 -25.55 -11.13 -18.50
CA GLY A 27 -26.70 -10.89 -19.38
C GLY A 27 -26.56 -9.64 -20.29
N ALA A 28 -25.46 -8.91 -20.16
CA ALA A 28 -25.10 -7.71 -20.93
C ALA A 28 -23.57 -7.66 -21.11
N PRO A 29 -23.03 -6.73 -21.91
CA PRO A 29 -21.58 -6.53 -21.98
C PRO A 29 -20.98 -6.34 -20.59
N ALA A 30 -19.95 -7.11 -20.28
CA ALA A 30 -19.33 -7.12 -18.95
C ALA A 30 -18.73 -5.75 -18.61
N LEU A 31 -19.10 -5.23 -17.44
CA LEU A 31 -18.52 -4.01 -16.86
C LEU A 31 -17.86 -4.39 -15.54
N ALA A 32 -16.56 -4.13 -15.43
CA ALA A 32 -15.80 -4.45 -14.22
C ALA A 32 -15.80 -3.27 -13.25
N PHE A 33 -16.53 -3.42 -12.13
CA PHE A 33 -16.55 -2.45 -11.02
C PHE A 33 -15.83 -2.96 -9.76
N SER A 34 -15.20 -4.12 -9.84
CA SER A 34 -14.55 -4.76 -8.70
C SER A 34 -13.18 -4.19 -8.35
N VAL A 35 -12.54 -3.49 -9.30
CA VAL A 35 -11.21 -2.90 -9.12
C VAL A 35 -11.23 -1.45 -9.58
N GLY A 36 -10.78 -0.55 -8.71
CA GLY A 36 -10.59 0.86 -9.04
C GLY A 36 -9.23 1.09 -9.70
N GLU A 37 -9.06 0.65 -10.94
CA GLU A 37 -7.83 0.83 -11.69
C GLU A 37 -7.88 2.09 -12.56
N PRO A 38 -6.84 2.96 -12.50
CA PRO A 38 -6.75 4.10 -13.42
C PRO A 38 -6.65 3.62 -14.87
N GLN A 39 -7.54 4.12 -15.74
CA GLN A 39 -7.57 3.77 -17.17
C GLN A 39 -6.98 4.85 -18.08
N ALA A 40 -6.55 5.97 -17.51
CA ALA A 40 -5.94 7.05 -18.27
C ALA A 40 -4.59 6.64 -18.84
N GLN A 41 -4.29 7.10 -20.04
CA GLN A 41 -2.96 6.90 -20.64
C GLN A 41 -1.90 7.63 -19.79
N PRO A 42 -0.72 7.01 -19.58
CA PRO A 42 0.36 7.67 -18.88
C PRO A 42 0.79 8.93 -19.62
N PRO A 43 1.18 10.00 -18.91
CA PRO A 43 1.69 11.22 -19.53
C PRO A 43 2.91 10.95 -20.42
N ALA A 44 2.95 11.54 -21.61
CA ALA A 44 4.03 11.31 -22.59
C ALA A 44 5.43 11.62 -22.05
N PHE A 45 5.54 12.63 -21.18
CA PHE A 45 6.83 13.02 -20.59
C PHE A 45 7.49 11.91 -19.73
N LEU A 46 6.76 10.90 -19.28
CA LEU A 46 7.32 9.80 -18.48
C LEU A 46 8.37 9.01 -19.27
N ALA A 47 8.08 8.69 -20.53
CA ALA A 47 9.03 7.97 -21.38
C ALA A 47 10.31 8.77 -21.60
N GLU A 48 10.19 10.09 -21.79
CA GLU A 48 11.33 10.99 -21.97
C GLU A 48 12.22 11.07 -20.71
N ILE A 49 11.60 11.13 -19.52
CA ILE A 49 12.33 11.14 -18.26
C ILE A 49 13.05 9.81 -18.05
N LEU A 50 12.38 8.69 -18.27
CA LEU A 50 12.97 7.36 -18.12
C LEU A 50 14.18 7.18 -19.05
N GLU A 51 14.08 7.59 -20.30
CA GLU A 51 15.20 7.50 -21.25
C GLU A 51 16.36 8.44 -20.88
N ARG A 52 16.05 9.66 -20.46
CA ARG A 52 17.06 10.63 -20.03
C ARG A 52 17.88 10.13 -18.84
N ASP A 53 17.22 9.53 -17.87
CA ASP A 53 17.81 9.15 -16.58
C ASP A 53 18.19 7.67 -16.51
N LYS A 54 18.20 6.95 -17.64
CA LYS A 54 18.49 5.51 -17.69
C LYS A 54 19.84 5.10 -17.09
N ALA A 55 20.83 5.96 -17.08
CA ALA A 55 22.12 5.68 -16.46
C ALA A 55 22.04 5.52 -14.93
N GLU A 56 21.03 6.11 -14.29
CA GLU A 56 20.83 6.00 -12.85
C GLU A 56 20.31 4.60 -12.45
N TRP A 57 19.70 3.84 -13.36
CA TRP A 57 19.14 2.52 -13.07
C TRP A 57 20.22 1.47 -12.73
N SER A 58 21.47 1.73 -13.09
CA SER A 58 22.58 0.85 -12.72
C SER A 58 23.07 1.07 -11.29
N ARG A 59 22.55 2.06 -10.57
CA ARG A 59 22.96 2.38 -9.21
C ARG A 59 22.06 1.72 -8.18
N TYR A 60 22.68 1.27 -7.10
CA TYR A 60 21.92 0.76 -5.96
C TYR A 60 21.12 1.90 -5.31
N PRO A 61 19.81 1.73 -5.09
CA PRO A 61 18.98 2.79 -4.52
C PRO A 61 19.35 3.07 -3.07
N GLN A 62 19.30 4.34 -2.67
CA GLN A 62 19.44 4.73 -1.27
C GLN A 62 18.16 4.39 -0.50
N SER A 63 18.29 3.77 0.68
CA SER A 63 17.15 3.35 1.49
C SER A 63 16.22 4.52 1.88
N ALA A 64 16.80 5.69 2.16
CA ALA A 64 16.04 6.90 2.46
C ALA A 64 15.54 7.65 1.22
N GLY A 65 15.85 7.18 0.01
CA GLY A 65 15.65 7.93 -1.23
C GLY A 65 16.68 9.05 -1.41
N THR A 66 16.74 9.61 -2.62
CA THR A 66 17.62 10.74 -2.88
C THR A 66 17.07 12.02 -2.24
N PRO A 67 17.93 13.00 -1.87
CA PRO A 67 17.48 14.30 -1.38
C PRO A 67 16.52 15.00 -2.36
N ASP A 68 16.79 14.90 -3.66
CA ASP A 68 15.95 15.50 -4.71
C ASP A 68 14.56 14.86 -4.77
N PHE A 69 14.47 13.53 -4.63
CA PHE A 69 13.19 12.84 -4.54
C PHE A 69 12.39 13.35 -3.34
N ARG A 70 12.98 13.38 -2.15
CA ARG A 70 12.30 13.83 -0.93
C ARG A 70 11.86 15.29 -1.03
N ALA A 71 12.71 16.16 -1.60
CA ALA A 71 12.38 17.55 -1.83
C ALA A 71 11.20 17.72 -2.82
N ALA A 72 11.20 16.95 -3.90
CA ALA A 72 10.11 16.97 -4.88
C ALA A 72 8.78 16.50 -4.27
N VAL A 73 8.80 15.42 -3.45
CA VAL A 73 7.62 14.92 -2.74
C VAL A 73 7.10 15.97 -1.74
N GLN A 74 7.98 16.57 -0.94
CA GLN A 74 7.62 17.63 0.00
C GLN A 74 6.96 18.82 -0.72
N ALA A 75 7.57 19.30 -1.80
CA ALA A 75 7.04 20.41 -2.58
C ALA A 75 5.67 20.08 -3.20
N TRP A 76 5.49 18.84 -3.67
CA TRP A 76 4.21 18.39 -4.21
C TRP A 76 3.12 18.33 -3.14
N LEU A 77 3.42 17.73 -1.98
CA LEU A 77 2.48 17.63 -0.85
C LEU A 77 2.04 19.01 -0.37
N ARG A 78 3.00 19.93 -0.20
CA ARG A 78 2.70 21.30 0.21
C ARG A 78 1.79 22.01 -0.78
N ARG A 79 2.08 21.93 -2.06
CA ARG A 79 1.25 22.54 -3.12
C ARG A 79 -0.12 21.90 -3.21
N ARG A 80 -0.21 20.57 -3.09
CA ARG A 80 -1.44 19.81 -3.25
C ARG A 80 -2.42 20.00 -2.09
N TYR A 81 -1.89 20.10 -0.87
CA TYR A 81 -2.68 20.10 0.36
C TYR A 81 -2.57 21.41 1.16
N GLY A 82 -1.88 22.42 0.68
CA GLY A 82 -1.72 23.69 1.38
C GLY A 82 -0.96 23.58 2.72
N LEU A 83 0.02 22.66 2.80
CA LEU A 83 0.74 22.40 4.03
C LEU A 83 1.72 23.55 4.37
N PRO A 84 1.97 23.78 5.67
CA PRO A 84 2.88 24.84 6.11
C PRO A 84 4.33 24.61 5.67
N GLU A 85 5.13 25.66 5.79
CA GLU A 85 6.55 25.57 5.50
C GLU A 85 7.27 24.60 6.43
N GLY A 86 8.17 23.79 5.86
CA GLY A 86 8.92 22.77 6.60
C GLY A 86 8.15 21.46 6.86
N PHE A 87 6.85 21.42 6.62
CA PHE A 87 6.07 20.18 6.84
C PHE A 87 5.60 19.56 5.50
N PRO A 88 5.69 18.22 5.36
CA PRO A 88 6.41 17.30 6.23
C PRO A 88 7.92 17.56 6.20
N ASP A 89 8.64 17.22 7.26
CA ASP A 89 10.10 17.26 7.25
C ASP A 89 10.62 16.23 6.23
N ARG A 90 11.29 16.72 5.18
CA ARG A 90 11.70 15.86 4.06
C ARG A 90 12.73 14.79 4.46
N ASP A 91 13.51 15.03 5.52
CA ASP A 91 14.60 14.16 5.92
C ASP A 91 14.18 13.15 7.00
N GLN A 92 13.07 13.42 7.71
CA GLN A 92 12.57 12.58 8.80
C GLN A 92 11.20 11.96 8.52
N GLU A 93 10.34 12.61 7.69
CA GLU A 93 8.94 12.21 7.52
C GLU A 93 8.61 11.74 6.09
N ILE A 94 9.60 11.70 5.19
CA ILE A 94 9.44 11.21 3.82
C ILE A 94 10.40 10.07 3.57
N MET A 95 9.85 8.88 3.30
CA MET A 95 10.61 7.69 2.95
C MET A 95 10.00 7.03 1.71
N PRO A 96 10.83 6.62 0.72
CA PRO A 96 10.35 5.87 -0.42
C PRO A 96 9.96 4.45 0.01
N CYS A 97 8.99 3.89 -0.69
CA CYS A 97 8.61 2.50 -0.54
C CYS A 97 8.37 1.88 -1.92
N ALA A 98 8.39 0.55 -1.99
CA ALA A 98 8.16 -0.20 -3.23
C ALA A 98 6.70 -0.12 -3.72
N GLY A 99 5.84 0.54 -2.97
CA GLY A 99 4.44 0.76 -3.23
C GLY A 99 3.70 1.03 -1.93
N THR A 100 2.58 1.73 -1.99
CA THR A 100 1.79 2.06 -0.79
C THR A 100 1.17 0.82 -0.14
N ARG A 101 0.92 -0.24 -0.89
CA ARG A 101 0.47 -1.54 -0.35
C ARG A 101 1.49 -2.10 0.64
N GLU A 102 2.73 -2.17 0.23
CA GLU A 102 3.85 -2.67 1.05
C GLU A 102 4.09 -1.77 2.25
N ALA A 103 4.02 -0.44 2.05
CA ALA A 103 4.16 0.52 3.15
C ALA A 103 3.06 0.33 4.21
N LEU A 104 1.79 0.20 3.79
CA LEU A 104 0.65 -0.05 4.70
C LEU A 104 0.79 -1.37 5.46
N PHE A 105 1.34 -2.39 4.83
CA PHE A 105 1.62 -3.67 5.47
C PHE A 105 2.75 -3.53 6.51
N HIS A 106 3.86 -2.92 6.12
CA HIS A 106 5.03 -2.78 6.99
C HIS A 106 4.80 -1.84 8.18
N ILE A 107 3.97 -0.80 8.01
CA ILE A 107 3.71 0.14 9.12
C ILE A 107 3.04 -0.57 10.31
N ALA A 108 2.13 -1.51 10.07
CA ALA A 108 1.53 -2.28 11.14
C ALA A 108 2.59 -3.16 11.85
N LEU A 109 3.51 -3.77 11.10
CA LEU A 109 4.60 -4.56 11.70
C LEU A 109 5.55 -3.70 12.52
N ALA A 110 5.80 -2.44 12.10
CA ALA A 110 6.72 -1.54 12.78
C ALA A 110 6.10 -0.87 14.01
N THR A 111 4.78 -0.68 14.05
CA THR A 111 4.11 0.13 15.06
C THR A 111 3.29 -0.66 16.07
N VAL A 112 2.82 -1.85 15.72
CA VAL A 112 2.07 -2.70 16.64
C VAL A 112 3.04 -3.30 17.66
N PRO A 113 2.84 -3.05 18.97
CA PRO A 113 3.71 -3.60 20.00
C PRO A 113 3.53 -5.12 20.12
N GLU A 114 4.61 -5.83 20.42
CA GLU A 114 4.56 -7.26 20.69
C GLU A 114 3.74 -7.51 21.97
N TRP A 115 2.73 -8.37 21.88
CA TRP A 115 1.92 -8.73 23.03
C TRP A 115 2.61 -9.79 23.89
N GLN A 116 2.89 -9.45 25.13
CA GLN A 116 3.61 -10.30 26.09
C GLN A 116 2.68 -11.22 26.90
N GLY A 117 1.45 -11.43 26.48
CA GLY A 117 0.49 -12.32 27.18
C GLY A 117 -0.21 -11.70 28.37
N GLN A 118 -0.02 -10.44 28.67
CA GLN A 118 -0.64 -9.71 29.79
C GLN A 118 -1.37 -8.45 29.28
N GLY A 119 -2.48 -8.12 29.94
CA GLY A 119 -3.31 -6.97 29.59
C GLY A 119 -4.11 -7.14 28.30
N ALA A 120 -4.65 -6.04 27.78
CA ALA A 120 -5.39 -6.05 26.52
C ALA A 120 -4.46 -6.33 25.35
N ARG A 121 -4.90 -7.20 24.44
CA ARG A 121 -4.18 -7.47 23.19
C ARG A 121 -4.21 -6.22 22.31
N PRO A 122 -3.09 -5.82 21.66
CA PRO A 122 -3.11 -4.76 20.67
C PRO A 122 -4.11 -5.04 19.55
N ALA A 123 -4.78 -4.00 19.09
CA ALA A 123 -5.74 -4.09 17.97
C ALA A 123 -5.38 -3.09 16.88
N VAL A 124 -5.65 -3.45 15.63
CA VAL A 124 -5.57 -2.55 14.48
C VAL A 124 -6.98 -2.20 14.07
N LEU A 125 -7.37 -0.93 14.27
CA LEU A 125 -8.68 -0.43 13.87
C LEU A 125 -8.68 -0.16 12.36
N MET A 126 -9.75 -0.59 11.70
CA MET A 126 -9.92 -0.45 10.25
C MET A 126 -11.27 0.17 9.92
N PRO A 127 -11.36 1.05 8.89
CA PRO A 127 -12.65 1.52 8.39
C PRO A 127 -13.42 0.35 7.77
N SER A 128 -14.75 0.44 7.73
CA SER A 128 -15.58 -0.52 6.98
C SER A 128 -16.32 0.21 5.86
N PRO A 129 -16.16 -0.16 4.60
CA PRO A 129 -15.32 -1.23 4.05
C PRO A 129 -13.82 -0.90 4.14
N PHE A 130 -12.95 -1.93 4.15
CA PHE A 130 -11.52 -1.77 4.29
C PHE A 130 -10.72 -2.45 3.16
N TYR A 131 -9.47 -2.01 3.03
CA TYR A 131 -8.52 -2.65 2.13
C TYR A 131 -7.95 -3.91 2.78
N HIS A 132 -8.08 -5.06 2.12
CA HIS A 132 -7.74 -6.38 2.68
C HIS A 132 -6.30 -6.50 3.22
N VAL A 133 -5.39 -5.66 2.75
CA VAL A 133 -3.99 -5.60 3.22
C VAL A 133 -3.92 -5.23 4.71
N TYR A 134 -4.84 -4.42 5.22
CA TYR A 134 -4.87 -4.05 6.64
C TYR A 134 -5.09 -5.26 7.54
N ALA A 135 -6.07 -6.10 7.19
CA ALA A 135 -6.33 -7.32 7.95
C ALA A 135 -5.14 -8.30 7.90
N GLY A 136 -4.50 -8.42 6.73
CA GLY A 136 -3.29 -9.23 6.56
C GLY A 136 -2.14 -8.72 7.44
N ALA A 137 -1.91 -7.41 7.46
CA ALA A 137 -0.88 -6.78 8.27
C ALA A 137 -1.15 -6.96 9.78
N ALA A 138 -2.38 -6.71 10.23
CA ALA A 138 -2.81 -6.92 11.61
C ALA A 138 -2.57 -8.37 12.06
N ALA A 139 -2.95 -9.32 11.22
CA ALA A 139 -2.77 -10.73 11.51
C ALA A 139 -1.29 -11.13 11.63
N VAL A 140 -0.43 -10.67 10.73
CA VAL A 140 1.02 -10.93 10.80
C VAL A 140 1.67 -10.23 11.99
N ALA A 141 1.22 -9.02 12.33
CA ALA A 141 1.65 -8.29 13.52
C ALA A 141 1.17 -8.95 14.85
N GLY A 142 0.45 -10.06 14.80
CA GLY A 142 0.03 -10.77 16.00
C GLY A 142 -1.24 -10.24 16.65
N THR A 143 -1.99 -9.34 15.99
CA THR A 143 -3.25 -8.78 16.49
C THR A 143 -4.46 -9.39 15.78
N GLU A 144 -5.65 -9.09 16.29
CA GLU A 144 -6.88 -9.33 15.58
C GLU A 144 -7.31 -8.05 14.83
N PRO A 145 -7.85 -8.17 13.61
CA PRO A 145 -8.46 -7.05 12.93
C PRO A 145 -9.75 -6.64 13.66
N ALA A 146 -9.94 -5.36 13.92
CA ALA A 146 -11.09 -4.81 14.64
C ALA A 146 -11.79 -3.72 13.81
#